data_829adce99b378ec083da40a4075a0a24
#
_entry.id   829adce99b378ec083da40a4075a0a24
#
_cell.length_a   1.000
_cell.length_b   1.000
_cell.length_c   1.000
_cell.angle_alpha   90.00
_cell.angle_beta   90.00
_cell.angle_gamma   90.00
#
_symmetry.space_group_name_H-M   'P 1'
#
loop_
_entity.id
_entity.type
_entity.pdbx_description
1 polymer ?
#
loop_
_entity_poly.entity_id
_entity_poly.type
_entity_poly.pdbx_seq_one_letter_code
_entity_poly.pdbx_strand_id
1 'polypeptide(L)'
;LQVLTVQEVLELQADLKTMSALGVFGMSVITAVTAQNTIGVQGVMDVTPEIVEAQIRSIFDDINVDAVKIGMVSNSKTISIIKKLLKQYDVNNIILDPVMVSKSGYFLLKKEAQSAIKDLISIVDIVTPNIPEAEVLTSLKIENRDDMIKAAFEIQKLGAKNVLVKGGHRCNDANDILLYNNQILDLESTRIHTKNTHGTGCTLSSAIASHIAKGYSIDSAISLSKKYITTAIENSFPIGHGVGPVGHFIELYKKAGISYD
;
A
#
# COMPACT_ATOMS: atom_id res chain seq x y z
N LEU A 1 7.72 3.42 -18.12
CA LEU A 1 7.05 3.78 -16.86
C LEU A 1 7.56 2.86 -15.77
N GLN A 2 8.13 3.44 -14.72
CA GLN A 2 8.87 2.72 -13.69
C GLN A 2 8.34 3.10 -12.30
N VAL A 3 7.98 2.09 -11.51
CA VAL A 3 7.51 2.27 -10.14
C VAL A 3 8.44 1.53 -9.19
N LEU A 4 8.93 2.25 -8.18
CA LEU A 4 9.71 1.67 -7.10
C LEU A 4 8.80 1.28 -5.95
N THR A 5 8.90 0.04 -5.44
CA THR A 5 8.31 -0.36 -4.17
C THR A 5 9.40 -0.58 -3.11
N VAL A 6 9.13 -0.09 -1.90
CA VAL A 6 10.04 -0.17 -0.76
C VAL A 6 9.32 -0.89 0.38
N GLN A 7 9.58 -2.20 0.56
CA GLN A 7 8.90 -3.00 1.59
C GLN A 7 9.52 -4.40 1.82
N GLU A 8 8.88 -5.22 2.65
CA GLU A 8 9.25 -6.62 2.89
C GLU A 8 8.96 -7.55 1.70
N VAL A 9 9.63 -8.70 1.67
CA VAL A 9 9.63 -9.60 0.49
C VAL A 9 8.26 -10.19 0.14
N LEU A 10 7.42 -10.56 1.10
CA LEU A 10 6.16 -11.24 0.76
C LEU A 10 5.15 -10.28 0.10
N GLU A 11 4.97 -9.11 0.68
CA GLU A 11 4.07 -8.09 0.14
C GLU A 11 4.60 -7.51 -1.18
N LEU A 12 5.93 -7.52 -1.36
CA LEU A 12 6.60 -7.18 -2.60
C LEU A 12 6.10 -8.01 -3.79
N GLN A 13 5.77 -9.28 -3.57
CA GLN A 13 5.23 -10.13 -4.64
C GLN A 13 3.86 -9.64 -5.14
N ALA A 14 3.00 -9.13 -4.27
CA ALA A 14 1.72 -8.54 -4.66
C ALA A 14 1.94 -7.25 -5.45
N ASP A 15 2.91 -6.42 -5.04
CA ASP A 15 3.26 -5.18 -5.72
C ASP A 15 3.77 -5.43 -7.13
N LEU A 16 4.80 -6.28 -7.28
CA LEU A 16 5.39 -6.56 -8.58
C LEU A 16 4.39 -7.21 -9.55
N LYS A 17 3.53 -8.12 -9.04
CA LYS A 17 2.44 -8.70 -9.84
C LYS A 17 1.45 -7.63 -10.29
N THR A 18 1.07 -6.70 -9.41
CA THR A 18 0.16 -5.59 -9.72
C THR A 18 0.77 -4.66 -10.76
N MET A 19 2.01 -4.21 -10.56
CA MET A 19 2.72 -3.35 -11.49
C MET A 19 2.83 -4.01 -12.87
N SER A 20 3.22 -5.29 -12.91
CA SER A 20 3.32 -6.08 -14.15
C SER A 20 1.95 -6.23 -14.84
N ALA A 21 0.90 -6.55 -14.09
CA ALA A 21 -0.47 -6.68 -14.62
C ALA A 21 -0.98 -5.36 -15.22
N LEU A 22 -0.55 -4.24 -14.66
CA LEU A 22 -0.89 -2.89 -15.14
C LEU A 22 0.10 -2.34 -16.18
N GLY A 23 1.09 -3.14 -16.65
CA GLY A 23 2.03 -2.75 -17.69
C GLY A 23 3.05 -1.69 -17.24
N VAL A 24 3.49 -1.76 -16.00
CA VAL A 24 4.53 -0.90 -15.42
C VAL A 24 5.72 -1.77 -15.01
N PHE A 25 6.95 -1.30 -15.26
CA PHE A 25 8.16 -1.97 -14.79
C PHE A 25 8.34 -1.73 -13.30
N GLY A 26 8.14 -2.77 -12.49
CA GLY A 26 8.29 -2.73 -11.04
C GLY A 26 9.74 -2.96 -10.62
N MET A 27 10.27 -2.06 -9.80
CA MET A 27 11.55 -2.21 -9.12
C MET A 27 11.32 -2.35 -7.63
N SER A 28 12.30 -2.86 -6.88
CA SER A 28 12.13 -3.12 -5.47
C SER A 28 13.34 -2.77 -4.61
N VAL A 29 13.05 -2.22 -3.43
CA VAL A 29 13.98 -2.08 -2.30
C VAL A 29 13.44 -2.93 -1.16
N ILE A 30 14.20 -3.90 -0.72
CA ILE A 30 13.83 -4.85 0.33
C ILE A 30 14.21 -4.28 1.68
N THR A 31 13.23 -4.11 2.58
CA THR A 31 13.43 -3.60 3.94
C THR A 31 13.46 -4.70 4.99
N ALA A 32 12.81 -5.84 4.71
CA ALA A 32 12.84 -7.03 5.57
C ALA A 32 12.60 -8.30 4.75
N VAL A 33 13.10 -9.41 5.25
CA VAL A 33 12.82 -10.76 4.74
C VAL A 33 11.94 -11.48 5.76
N THR A 34 10.80 -12.03 5.31
CA THR A 34 9.88 -12.78 6.16
C THR A 34 9.86 -14.27 5.82
N ALA A 35 9.85 -15.11 6.85
CA ALA A 35 9.40 -16.49 6.74
C ALA A 35 7.90 -16.50 7.02
N GLN A 36 7.11 -16.57 5.95
CA GLN A 36 5.65 -16.40 6.05
C GLN A 36 4.93 -17.32 5.07
N ASN A 37 3.75 -17.75 5.45
CA ASN A 37 2.81 -18.51 4.61
C ASN A 37 1.38 -17.98 4.80
N THR A 38 0.38 -18.69 4.24
CA THR A 38 -1.03 -18.27 4.32
C THR A 38 -1.61 -18.28 5.74
N ILE A 39 -0.97 -18.96 6.69
CA ILE A 39 -1.42 -19.07 8.09
C ILE A 39 -0.86 -17.95 8.94
N GLY A 40 0.38 -17.50 8.69
CA GLY A 40 1.00 -16.42 9.49
C GLY A 40 2.49 -16.22 9.23
N VAL A 41 3.06 -15.31 10.01
CA VAL A 41 4.48 -14.94 10.00
C VAL A 41 5.21 -15.76 11.05
N GLN A 42 6.20 -16.56 10.65
CA GLN A 42 7.02 -17.40 11.51
C GLN A 42 8.35 -16.73 11.91
N GLY A 43 8.83 -15.78 11.08
CA GLY A 43 10.06 -15.05 11.36
C GLY A 43 10.20 -13.81 10.49
N VAL A 44 10.91 -12.81 11.03
CA VAL A 44 11.22 -11.56 10.33
C VAL A 44 12.69 -11.23 10.54
N MET A 45 13.40 -10.89 9.48
CA MET A 45 14.75 -10.37 9.50
C MET A 45 14.77 -9.01 8.82
N ASP A 46 15.01 -7.96 9.58
CA ASP A 46 15.19 -6.62 9.03
C ASP A 46 16.48 -6.54 8.19
N VAL A 47 16.40 -5.95 7.01
CA VAL A 47 17.58 -5.56 6.23
C VAL A 47 18.20 -4.32 6.89
N THR A 48 19.53 -4.27 6.96
CA THR A 48 20.19 -3.15 7.63
C THR A 48 19.94 -1.84 6.92
N PRO A 49 19.85 -0.72 7.66
CA PRO A 49 19.62 0.59 7.07
C PRO A 49 20.62 0.96 5.96
N GLU A 50 21.89 0.53 6.11
CA GLU A 50 22.97 0.77 5.14
C GLU A 50 22.70 0.05 3.80
N ILE A 51 22.20 -1.18 3.86
CA ILE A 51 21.85 -1.94 2.66
C ILE A 51 20.58 -1.36 1.99
N VAL A 52 19.60 -0.92 2.79
CA VAL A 52 18.42 -0.22 2.25
C VAL A 52 18.84 1.08 1.55
N GLU A 53 19.75 1.87 2.15
CA GLU A 53 20.30 3.07 1.50
C GLU A 53 21.00 2.71 0.19
N ALA A 54 21.84 1.67 0.18
CA ALA A 54 22.58 1.24 -1.02
C ALA A 54 21.62 0.80 -2.14
N GLN A 55 20.55 0.05 -1.83
CA GLN A 55 19.53 -0.36 -2.81
C GLN A 55 18.83 0.86 -3.42
N ILE A 56 18.42 1.84 -2.60
CA ILE A 56 17.75 3.05 -3.08
C ILE A 56 18.68 3.83 -4.02
N ARG A 57 19.92 4.06 -3.62
CA ARG A 57 20.91 4.76 -4.45
C ARG A 57 21.17 4.06 -5.76
N SER A 58 21.36 2.73 -5.74
CA SER A 58 21.61 1.95 -6.96
C SER A 58 20.50 2.10 -7.99
N ILE A 59 19.25 2.31 -7.56
CA ILE A 59 18.12 2.53 -8.47
C ILE A 59 18.10 3.98 -8.95
N PHE A 60 18.12 4.96 -8.04
CA PHE A 60 17.94 6.35 -8.42
C PHE A 60 19.15 6.96 -9.15
N ASP A 61 20.36 6.40 -8.97
CA ASP A 61 21.56 6.84 -9.68
C ASP A 61 21.56 6.41 -11.17
N ASP A 62 20.74 5.43 -11.55
CA ASP A 62 20.69 4.85 -12.91
C ASP A 62 19.33 5.02 -13.59
N ILE A 63 18.23 4.96 -12.83
CA ILE A 63 16.88 4.82 -13.38
C ILE A 63 15.99 5.99 -12.97
N ASN A 64 15.30 6.58 -13.96
CA ASN A 64 14.23 7.54 -13.67
C ASN A 64 13.01 6.82 -13.09
N VAL A 65 12.59 7.21 -11.89
CA VAL A 65 11.45 6.62 -11.19
C VAL A 65 10.24 7.53 -11.31
N ASP A 66 9.15 7.05 -11.91
CA ASP A 66 7.93 7.83 -12.14
C ASP A 66 7.02 7.91 -10.89
N ALA A 67 7.04 6.89 -10.04
CA ALA A 67 6.33 6.88 -8.75
C ALA A 67 6.99 5.92 -7.76
N VAL A 68 6.80 6.19 -6.47
CA VAL A 68 7.30 5.35 -5.38
C VAL A 68 6.14 4.90 -4.50
N LYS A 69 6.02 3.58 -4.29
CA LYS A 69 5.15 3.02 -3.25
C LYS A 69 5.99 2.61 -2.04
N ILE A 70 5.61 3.04 -0.87
CA ILE A 70 6.21 2.61 0.40
C ILE A 70 5.17 1.75 1.13
N GLY A 71 5.54 0.53 1.48
CA GLY A 71 4.71 -0.38 2.28
C GLY A 71 5.27 -0.57 3.67
N MET A 72 5.43 -1.84 4.08
CA MET A 72 5.92 -2.19 5.42
C MET A 72 7.39 -1.80 5.62
N VAL A 73 7.63 -0.94 6.60
CA VAL A 73 8.96 -0.60 7.12
C VAL A 73 8.91 -0.60 8.65
N SER A 74 9.59 -1.56 9.28
CA SER A 74 9.51 -1.83 10.73
C SER A 74 10.38 -0.92 11.59
N ASN A 75 11.46 -0.33 11.02
CA ASN A 75 12.58 0.26 11.73
C ASN A 75 12.65 1.78 11.52
N SER A 76 12.72 2.55 12.62
CA SER A 76 12.76 4.02 12.57
C SER A 76 13.97 4.59 11.83
N LYS A 77 15.14 3.94 11.93
CA LYS A 77 16.36 4.37 11.21
C LYS A 77 16.18 4.18 9.70
N THR A 78 15.63 3.05 9.28
CA THR A 78 15.31 2.76 7.87
C THR A 78 14.31 3.78 7.33
N ILE A 79 13.24 4.09 8.08
CA ILE A 79 12.26 5.11 7.70
C ILE A 79 12.93 6.48 7.50
N SER A 80 13.82 6.87 8.42
CA SER A 80 14.55 8.15 8.33
C SER A 80 15.47 8.20 7.10
N ILE A 81 16.13 7.10 6.75
CA ILE A 81 16.97 6.99 5.54
C ILE A 81 16.11 7.09 4.28
N ILE A 82 15.00 6.36 4.21
CA ILE A 82 14.06 6.46 3.08
C ILE A 82 13.62 7.91 2.90
N LYS A 83 13.14 8.57 3.95
CA LYS A 83 12.71 9.98 3.91
C LYS A 83 13.83 10.90 3.40
N LYS A 84 15.05 10.73 3.94
CA LYS A 84 16.22 11.52 3.54
C LYS A 84 16.51 11.38 2.05
N LEU A 85 16.54 10.16 1.55
CA LEU A 85 16.89 9.86 0.15
C LEU A 85 15.80 10.32 -0.82
N LEU A 86 14.53 10.10 -0.52
CA LEU A 86 13.43 10.59 -1.35
C LEU A 86 13.46 12.12 -1.49
N LYS A 87 13.81 12.84 -0.42
CA LYS A 87 14.05 14.29 -0.51
C LYS A 87 15.30 14.64 -1.31
N GLN A 88 16.41 13.90 -1.14
CA GLN A 88 17.66 14.15 -1.85
C GLN A 88 17.51 13.98 -3.36
N TYR A 89 16.72 13.01 -3.82
CA TYR A 89 16.45 12.74 -5.24
C TYR A 89 15.23 13.51 -5.77
N ASP A 90 14.65 14.41 -4.98
CA ASP A 90 13.47 15.22 -5.34
C ASP A 90 12.33 14.38 -5.91
N VAL A 91 12.03 13.28 -5.21
CA VAL A 91 11.06 12.28 -5.66
C VAL A 91 9.64 12.82 -5.54
N ASN A 92 8.89 12.69 -6.62
CA ASN A 92 7.47 12.99 -6.69
C ASN A 92 6.64 11.70 -6.77
N ASN A 93 5.32 11.81 -6.58
CA ASN A 93 4.39 10.67 -6.66
C ASN A 93 4.71 9.57 -5.63
N ILE A 94 4.80 9.96 -4.36
CA ILE A 94 5.07 9.06 -3.24
C ILE A 94 3.75 8.58 -2.64
N ILE A 95 3.51 7.28 -2.69
CA ILE A 95 2.35 6.61 -2.12
C ILE A 95 2.79 5.82 -0.88
N LEU A 96 2.23 6.12 0.29
CA LEU A 96 2.49 5.40 1.54
C LEU A 96 1.30 4.54 1.93
N ASP A 97 1.49 3.23 1.97
CA ASP A 97 0.59 2.30 2.66
C ASP A 97 1.17 2.04 4.06
N PRO A 98 0.64 2.64 5.13
CA PRO A 98 1.28 2.63 6.44
C PRO A 98 1.01 1.32 7.17
N VAL A 99 1.49 0.20 6.62
CA VAL A 99 1.26 -1.15 7.14
C VAL A 99 1.82 -1.28 8.56
N MET A 100 0.95 -1.55 9.53
CA MET A 100 1.31 -1.68 10.96
C MET A 100 1.10 -3.07 11.51
N VAL A 101 0.10 -3.80 10.97
CA VAL A 101 -0.29 -5.13 11.44
C VAL A 101 -0.55 -6.03 10.23
N SER A 102 -0.02 -7.25 10.27
CA SER A 102 -0.31 -8.26 9.23
C SER A 102 -1.76 -8.75 9.30
N LYS A 103 -2.24 -9.37 8.22
CA LYS A 103 -3.58 -10.01 8.20
C LYS A 103 -3.76 -11.08 9.28
N SER A 104 -2.68 -11.72 9.72
CA SER A 104 -2.69 -12.68 10.82
C SER A 104 -2.64 -12.05 12.21
N GLY A 105 -2.64 -10.71 12.32
CA GLY A 105 -2.59 -9.98 13.59
C GLY A 105 -1.18 -9.79 14.18
N TYR A 106 -0.13 -10.14 13.44
CA TYR A 106 1.24 -9.89 13.88
C TYR A 106 1.59 -8.40 13.73
N PHE A 107 2.09 -7.78 14.83
CA PHE A 107 2.54 -6.39 14.80
C PHE A 107 3.85 -6.26 14.02
N LEU A 108 3.79 -5.61 12.87
CA LEU A 108 4.91 -5.40 11.97
C LEU A 108 5.68 -4.11 12.30
N LEU A 109 4.97 -3.07 12.75
CA LEU A 109 5.56 -1.78 13.12
C LEU A 109 5.91 -1.75 14.61
N LYS A 110 7.17 -1.53 14.92
CA LYS A 110 7.63 -1.31 16.30
C LYS A 110 7.08 0.02 16.85
N LYS A 111 6.75 0.09 18.13
CA LYS A 111 6.19 1.30 18.76
C LYS A 111 7.06 2.54 18.51
N GLU A 112 8.36 2.37 18.58
CA GLU A 112 9.35 3.45 18.35
C GLU A 112 9.32 3.98 16.90
N ALA A 113 8.83 3.17 15.96
CA ALA A 113 8.75 3.54 14.55
C ALA A 113 7.46 4.31 14.20
N GLN A 114 6.44 4.34 15.07
CA GLN A 114 5.21 5.09 14.81
C GLN A 114 5.45 6.59 14.62
N SER A 115 6.34 7.19 15.42
CA SER A 115 6.72 8.59 15.24
C SER A 115 7.42 8.82 13.91
N ALA A 116 8.29 7.90 13.49
CA ALA A 116 9.00 8.00 12.21
C ALA A 116 8.05 7.86 11.00
N ILE A 117 7.00 7.03 11.09
CA ILE A 117 5.96 6.97 10.05
C ILE A 117 5.18 8.28 9.98
N LYS A 118 4.79 8.88 11.11
CA LYS A 118 4.15 10.21 11.13
C LYS A 118 5.05 11.28 10.50
N ASP A 119 6.35 11.22 10.76
CA ASP A 119 7.31 12.11 10.14
C ASP A 119 7.46 11.86 8.62
N LEU A 120 7.45 10.60 8.18
CA LEU A 120 7.48 10.23 6.76
C LEU A 120 6.24 10.76 6.01
N ILE A 121 5.06 10.75 6.62
CA ILE A 121 3.82 11.27 6.04
C ILE A 121 3.98 12.72 5.54
N SER A 122 4.86 13.52 6.14
CA SER A 122 5.08 14.92 5.76
C SER A 122 5.64 15.12 4.34
N ILE A 123 6.06 14.07 3.65
CA ILE A 123 6.62 14.15 2.30
C ILE A 123 5.85 13.31 1.27
N VAL A 124 4.75 12.67 1.66
CA VAL A 124 4.03 11.79 0.75
C VAL A 124 2.89 12.50 0.03
N ASP A 125 2.61 12.09 -1.19
CA ASP A 125 1.52 12.64 -1.98
C ASP A 125 0.19 12.00 -1.60
N ILE A 126 0.20 10.69 -1.30
CA ILE A 126 -0.98 9.96 -0.87
C ILE A 126 -0.61 9.00 0.26
N VAL A 127 -1.40 9.00 1.33
CA VAL A 127 -1.35 7.97 2.36
C VAL A 127 -2.66 7.16 2.35
N THR A 128 -2.54 5.81 2.47
CA THR A 128 -3.67 4.88 2.30
C THR A 128 -3.94 4.01 3.53
N PRO A 129 -4.21 4.57 4.72
CA PRO A 129 -4.45 3.78 5.92
C PRO A 129 -5.78 3.04 5.87
N ASN A 130 -5.84 1.84 6.43
CA ASN A 130 -7.10 1.23 6.85
C ASN A 130 -7.58 1.84 8.18
N ILE A 131 -8.79 1.46 8.64
CA ILE A 131 -9.37 2.02 9.88
C ILE A 131 -8.45 1.82 11.10
N PRO A 132 -7.94 0.61 11.43
CA PRO A 132 -7.00 0.45 12.54
C PRO A 132 -5.73 1.30 12.42
N GLU A 133 -5.17 1.43 11.22
CA GLU A 133 -4.00 2.26 10.96
C GLU A 133 -4.31 3.75 11.14
N ALA A 134 -5.47 4.21 10.66
CA ALA A 134 -5.93 5.58 10.85
C ALA A 134 -6.17 5.90 12.33
N GLU A 135 -6.72 4.97 13.11
CA GLU A 135 -6.87 5.11 14.57
C GLU A 135 -5.52 5.26 15.27
N VAL A 136 -4.50 4.47 14.88
CA VAL A 136 -3.13 4.59 15.43
C VAL A 136 -2.49 5.93 15.05
N LEU A 137 -2.66 6.38 13.81
CA LEU A 137 -2.09 7.65 13.34
C LEU A 137 -2.69 8.86 14.03
N THR A 138 -4.00 8.85 14.29
CA THR A 138 -4.76 10.00 14.77
C THR A 138 -5.08 9.94 16.27
N SER A 139 -5.03 8.75 16.87
CA SER A 139 -5.54 8.46 18.22
C SER A 139 -7.06 8.69 18.35
N LEU A 140 -7.79 8.71 17.24
CA LEU A 140 -9.25 8.80 17.21
C LEU A 140 -9.85 7.39 17.15
N LYS A 141 -11.05 7.22 17.71
CA LYS A 141 -11.89 6.05 17.47
C LYS A 141 -12.70 6.27 16.21
N ILE A 142 -12.73 5.28 15.31
CA ILE A 142 -13.41 5.37 14.02
C ILE A 142 -14.51 4.31 13.94
N GLU A 143 -15.75 4.74 14.08
CA GLU A 143 -16.92 3.85 14.09
C GLU A 143 -17.82 4.05 12.87
N ASN A 144 -17.77 5.22 12.25
CA ASN A 144 -18.67 5.61 11.17
C ASN A 144 -17.94 6.44 10.11
N ARG A 145 -18.68 6.85 9.07
CA ARG A 145 -18.18 7.66 7.95
C ARG A 145 -17.60 9.01 8.41
N ASP A 146 -18.29 9.69 9.31
CA ASP A 146 -17.87 11.02 9.77
C ASP A 146 -16.56 10.97 10.57
N ASP A 147 -16.35 9.88 11.30
CA ASP A 147 -15.08 9.65 12.00
C ASP A 147 -13.95 9.34 11.02
N MET A 148 -14.22 8.62 9.91
CA MET A 148 -13.25 8.43 8.82
C MET A 148 -12.85 9.77 8.20
N ILE A 149 -13.81 10.68 7.98
CA ILE A 149 -13.54 12.03 7.47
C ILE A 149 -12.67 12.83 8.44
N LYS A 150 -13.01 12.83 9.73
CA LYS A 150 -12.19 13.50 10.77
C LYS A 150 -10.77 12.94 10.77
N ALA A 151 -10.61 11.61 10.72
CA ALA A 151 -9.32 10.97 10.67
C ALA A 151 -8.52 11.36 9.42
N ALA A 152 -9.17 11.45 8.25
CA ALA A 152 -8.52 11.91 7.02
C ALA A 152 -7.94 13.32 7.17
N PHE A 153 -8.69 14.27 7.75
CA PHE A 153 -8.19 15.63 8.01
C PHE A 153 -7.07 15.65 9.05
N GLU A 154 -7.15 14.84 10.12
CA GLU A 154 -6.05 14.76 11.10
C GLU A 154 -4.78 14.19 10.50
N ILE A 155 -4.88 13.19 9.63
CA ILE A 155 -3.73 12.64 8.90
C ILE A 155 -3.16 13.68 7.92
N GLN A 156 -4.01 14.44 7.23
CA GLN A 156 -3.55 15.52 6.35
C GLN A 156 -2.72 16.56 7.11
N LYS A 157 -3.07 16.88 8.36
CA LYS A 157 -2.28 17.80 9.22
C LYS A 157 -0.87 17.29 9.50
N LEU A 158 -0.60 15.97 9.35
CA LEU A 158 0.75 15.43 9.43
C LEU A 158 1.59 15.77 8.19
N GLY A 159 0.97 16.31 7.14
CA GLY A 159 1.62 16.81 5.93
C GLY A 159 1.33 16.05 4.64
N ALA A 160 0.56 14.96 4.67
CA ALA A 160 0.13 14.27 3.46
C ALA A 160 -0.70 15.21 2.57
N LYS A 161 -0.46 15.20 1.25
CA LYS A 161 -1.27 16.02 0.32
C LYS A 161 -2.68 15.46 0.17
N ASN A 162 -2.81 14.14 0.14
CA ASN A 162 -4.08 13.43 -0.03
C ASN A 162 -4.14 12.22 0.90
N VAL A 163 -5.35 11.85 1.33
CA VAL A 163 -5.56 10.75 2.28
C VAL A 163 -6.70 9.86 1.80
N LEU A 164 -6.43 8.57 1.65
CA LEU A 164 -7.42 7.53 1.34
C LEU A 164 -7.64 6.64 2.56
N VAL A 165 -8.66 6.88 3.37
CA VAL A 165 -9.04 6.01 4.48
C VAL A 165 -9.84 4.83 3.95
N LYS A 166 -9.28 3.60 4.07
CA LYS A 166 -9.87 2.35 3.55
C LYS A 166 -10.95 1.82 4.50
N GLY A 167 -12.18 1.70 4.03
CA GLY A 167 -13.35 1.27 4.83
C GLY A 167 -13.56 -0.25 4.93
N GLY A 168 -12.70 -1.07 4.33
CA GLY A 168 -12.86 -2.52 4.26
C GLY A 168 -12.96 -3.27 5.61
N HIS A 169 -12.73 -2.60 6.74
CA HIS A 169 -12.91 -3.12 8.10
C HIS A 169 -14.30 -2.81 8.70
N ARG A 170 -15.16 -2.05 8.04
CA ARG A 170 -16.53 -1.77 8.48
C ARG A 170 -17.40 -3.01 8.30
N CYS A 171 -18.44 -3.15 9.13
CA CYS A 171 -19.32 -4.34 9.08
C CYS A 171 -20.33 -4.28 7.92
N ASN A 172 -20.80 -3.09 7.55
CA ASN A 172 -21.95 -2.91 6.66
C ASN A 172 -21.59 -2.65 5.19
N ASP A 173 -20.43 -2.05 4.94
CA ASP A 173 -19.95 -1.70 3.59
C ASP A 173 -18.43 -1.78 3.50
N ALA A 174 -17.88 -1.49 2.34
CA ALA A 174 -16.43 -1.40 2.11
C ALA A 174 -16.07 -0.03 1.49
N ASN A 175 -16.88 1.01 1.78
CA ASN A 175 -16.69 2.34 1.22
C ASN A 175 -15.43 2.99 1.79
N ASP A 176 -14.63 3.58 0.91
CA ASP A 176 -13.43 4.32 1.29
C ASP A 176 -13.73 5.83 1.25
N ILE A 177 -13.00 6.60 2.03
CA ILE A 177 -13.07 8.07 2.04
C ILE A 177 -11.76 8.61 1.47
N LEU A 178 -11.86 9.36 0.39
CA LEU A 178 -10.73 10.09 -0.18
C LEU A 178 -10.84 11.59 0.15
N LEU A 179 -9.84 12.11 0.85
CA LEU A 179 -9.61 13.54 0.98
C LEU A 179 -8.62 13.97 -0.11
N TYR A 180 -9.12 14.72 -1.10
CA TYR A 180 -8.39 15.19 -2.27
C TYR A 180 -8.70 16.66 -2.54
N ASN A 181 -7.68 17.50 -2.67
CA ASN A 181 -7.86 18.96 -2.86
C ASN A 181 -8.79 19.60 -1.82
N ASN A 182 -8.71 19.20 -0.56
CA ASN A 182 -9.59 19.60 0.56
C ASN A 182 -11.09 19.26 0.35
N GLN A 183 -11.39 18.37 -0.57
CA GLN A 183 -12.74 17.85 -0.81
C GLN A 183 -12.83 16.38 -0.40
N ILE A 184 -14.00 15.98 0.10
CA ILE A 184 -14.29 14.59 0.43
C ILE A 184 -14.98 13.92 -0.74
N LEU A 185 -14.43 12.80 -1.17
CA LEU A 185 -15.03 11.92 -2.16
C LEU A 185 -15.30 10.55 -1.50
N ASP A 186 -16.54 10.11 -1.61
CA ASP A 186 -16.94 8.75 -1.20
C ASP A 186 -16.68 7.79 -2.35
N LEU A 187 -15.94 6.73 -2.08
CA LEU A 187 -15.67 5.67 -3.03
C LEU A 187 -16.49 4.45 -2.64
N GLU A 188 -17.68 4.37 -3.17
CA GLU A 188 -18.59 3.27 -2.90
C GLU A 188 -18.02 1.92 -3.35
N SER A 189 -18.23 0.89 -2.55
CA SER A 189 -17.79 -0.46 -2.83
C SER A 189 -18.67 -1.49 -2.14
N THR A 190 -19.17 -2.43 -2.94
CA THR A 190 -19.86 -3.61 -2.41
C THR A 190 -18.84 -4.52 -1.73
N ARG A 191 -19.19 -5.03 -0.54
CA ARG A 191 -18.38 -6.02 0.16
C ARG A 191 -18.43 -7.36 -0.57
N ILE A 192 -17.27 -7.88 -0.92
CA ILE A 192 -17.12 -9.22 -1.48
C ILE A 192 -16.83 -10.19 -0.32
N HIS A 193 -17.67 -11.21 -0.19
CA HIS A 193 -17.54 -12.22 0.86
C HIS A 193 -16.56 -13.32 0.42
N THR A 194 -15.28 -13.15 0.77
CA THR A 194 -14.23 -14.14 0.54
C THR A 194 -13.24 -14.16 1.69
N LYS A 195 -12.61 -15.32 1.92
CA LYS A 195 -11.48 -15.46 2.86
C LYS A 195 -10.15 -15.03 2.21
N ASN A 196 -10.08 -15.01 0.87
CA ASN A 196 -8.86 -14.82 0.11
C ASN A 196 -8.61 -13.33 -0.12
N THR A 197 -8.12 -12.64 0.90
CA THR A 197 -7.89 -11.18 0.89
C THR A 197 -6.43 -10.80 1.15
N HIS A 198 -5.51 -11.79 1.05
CA HIS A 198 -4.08 -11.51 1.26
C HIS A 198 -3.56 -10.58 0.17
N GLY A 199 -2.80 -9.56 0.58
CA GLY A 199 -2.22 -8.58 -0.32
C GLY A 199 -3.18 -7.49 -0.85
N THR A 200 -4.44 -7.43 -0.39
CA THR A 200 -5.43 -6.44 -0.88
C THR A 200 -4.94 -5.00 -0.72
N GLY A 201 -4.41 -4.62 0.45
CA GLY A 201 -3.90 -3.27 0.71
C GLY A 201 -2.73 -2.93 -0.21
N CYS A 202 -1.73 -3.79 -0.27
CA CYS A 202 -0.55 -3.62 -1.13
C CYS A 202 -0.92 -3.58 -2.60
N THR A 203 -1.83 -4.43 -3.06
CA THR A 203 -2.35 -4.41 -4.44
C THR A 203 -3.02 -3.07 -4.75
N LEU A 204 -3.84 -2.51 -3.85
CA LEU A 204 -4.49 -1.21 -4.06
C LEU A 204 -3.46 -0.09 -4.15
N SER A 205 -2.54 0.01 -3.20
CA SER A 205 -1.53 1.08 -3.18
C SER A 205 -0.55 0.98 -4.36
N SER A 206 -0.19 -0.21 -4.81
CA SER A 206 0.64 -0.43 -6.00
C SER A 206 -0.10 -0.14 -7.31
N ALA A 207 -1.41 -0.41 -7.37
CA ALA A 207 -2.23 0.00 -8.50
C ALA A 207 -2.34 1.52 -8.60
N ILE A 208 -2.51 2.22 -7.46
CA ILE A 208 -2.51 3.69 -7.41
C ILE A 208 -1.17 4.24 -7.94
N ALA A 209 -0.04 3.73 -7.44
CA ALA A 209 1.28 4.12 -7.90
C ALA A 209 1.45 3.88 -9.41
N SER A 210 0.99 2.73 -9.90
CA SER A 210 1.05 2.38 -11.31
C SER A 210 0.23 3.31 -12.20
N HIS A 211 -0.97 3.69 -11.80
CA HIS A 211 -1.81 4.63 -12.55
C HIS A 211 -1.25 6.06 -12.51
N ILE A 212 -0.72 6.50 -11.36
CA ILE A 212 -0.06 7.81 -11.27
C ILE A 212 1.19 7.87 -12.16
N ALA A 213 2.02 6.83 -12.16
CA ALA A 213 3.17 6.72 -13.07
C ALA A 213 2.76 6.80 -14.54
N LYS A 214 1.54 6.39 -14.89
CA LYS A 214 0.96 6.53 -16.24
C LYS A 214 0.40 7.92 -16.54
N GLY A 215 0.48 8.88 -15.61
CA GLY A 215 0.02 10.24 -15.78
C GLY A 215 -1.47 10.47 -15.49
N TYR A 216 -2.16 9.50 -14.86
CA TYR A 216 -3.54 9.72 -14.41
C TYR A 216 -3.55 10.70 -13.21
N SER A 217 -4.59 11.52 -13.12
CA SER A 217 -4.87 12.33 -11.92
C SER A 217 -5.14 11.41 -10.71
N ILE A 218 -4.94 11.94 -9.50
CA ILE A 218 -5.05 11.14 -8.25
C ILE A 218 -6.44 10.50 -8.11
N ASP A 219 -7.51 11.25 -8.33
CA ASP A 219 -8.88 10.76 -8.27
C ASP A 219 -9.15 9.65 -9.30
N SER A 220 -8.69 9.84 -10.54
CA SER A 220 -8.77 8.83 -11.59
C SER A 220 -7.92 7.59 -11.27
N ALA A 221 -6.69 7.78 -10.80
CA ALA A 221 -5.80 6.69 -10.40
C ALA A 221 -6.42 5.83 -9.28
N ILE A 222 -7.00 6.46 -8.27
CA ILE A 222 -7.68 5.78 -7.17
C ILE A 222 -8.93 5.05 -7.65
N SER A 223 -9.77 5.68 -8.47
CA SER A 223 -10.97 5.05 -9.03
C SER A 223 -10.64 3.81 -9.87
N LEU A 224 -9.66 3.91 -10.76
CA LEU A 224 -9.18 2.78 -11.57
C LEU A 224 -8.58 1.66 -10.70
N SER A 225 -7.82 2.04 -9.67
CA SER A 225 -7.23 1.07 -8.74
C SER A 225 -8.27 0.37 -7.89
N LYS A 226 -9.33 1.09 -7.49
CA LYS A 226 -10.47 0.50 -6.78
C LYS A 226 -11.19 -0.54 -7.65
N LYS A 227 -11.41 -0.24 -8.92
CA LYS A 227 -11.98 -1.20 -9.89
C LYS A 227 -11.08 -2.42 -10.06
N TYR A 228 -9.78 -2.21 -10.23
CA TYR A 228 -8.80 -3.30 -10.36
C TYR A 228 -8.79 -4.23 -9.15
N ILE A 229 -8.70 -3.67 -7.92
CA ILE A 229 -8.67 -4.52 -6.71
C ILE A 229 -10.00 -5.23 -6.47
N THR A 230 -11.14 -4.61 -6.79
CA THR A 230 -12.44 -5.26 -6.71
C THR A 230 -12.49 -6.50 -7.61
N THR A 231 -12.10 -6.37 -8.88
CA THR A 231 -11.99 -7.50 -9.82
C THR A 231 -11.02 -8.57 -9.31
N ALA A 232 -9.89 -8.16 -8.74
CA ALA A 232 -8.90 -9.11 -8.20
C ALA A 232 -9.42 -9.88 -6.98
N ILE A 233 -10.23 -9.24 -6.12
CA ILE A 233 -10.88 -9.90 -4.97
C ILE A 233 -11.99 -10.86 -5.42
N GLU A 234 -12.82 -10.46 -6.38
CA GLU A 234 -13.89 -11.31 -6.96
C GLU A 234 -13.32 -12.61 -7.56
N ASN A 235 -12.11 -12.55 -8.07
CA ASN A 235 -11.40 -13.67 -8.68
C ASN A 235 -10.24 -14.17 -7.80
N SER A 236 -10.36 -14.01 -6.48
CA SER A 236 -9.43 -14.57 -5.51
C SER A 236 -9.60 -16.09 -5.40
N PHE A 237 -8.54 -16.79 -5.08
CA PHE A 237 -8.56 -18.26 -5.04
C PHE A 237 -7.87 -18.78 -3.78
N PRO A 238 -8.31 -19.96 -3.25
CA PRO A 238 -7.71 -20.53 -2.07
C PRO A 238 -6.35 -21.17 -2.40
N ILE A 239 -5.33 -20.81 -1.61
CA ILE A 239 -4.03 -21.48 -1.59
C ILE A 239 -3.66 -21.77 -0.14
N GLY A 240 -3.16 -22.96 0.13
CA GLY A 240 -2.80 -23.38 1.47
C GLY A 240 -4.01 -23.47 2.40
N HIS A 241 -3.78 -23.28 3.72
CA HIS A 241 -4.82 -23.50 4.75
C HIS A 241 -5.32 -22.18 5.39
N GLY A 242 -4.73 -21.07 5.05
CA GLY A 242 -5.04 -19.74 5.62
C GLY A 242 -5.70 -18.79 4.62
N VAL A 243 -5.29 -17.53 4.67
CA VAL A 243 -5.80 -16.45 3.81
C VAL A 243 -5.14 -16.52 2.44
N GLY A 244 -5.91 -16.83 1.40
CA GLY A 244 -5.44 -16.92 0.03
C GLY A 244 -5.22 -15.52 -0.61
N PRO A 245 -4.50 -15.45 -1.76
CA PRO A 245 -4.22 -14.20 -2.47
C PRO A 245 -5.39 -13.76 -3.36
N VAL A 246 -5.33 -12.49 -3.79
CA VAL A 246 -6.21 -11.95 -4.83
C VAL A 246 -5.71 -12.32 -6.24
N GLY A 247 -6.59 -12.26 -7.23
CA GLY A 247 -6.32 -12.62 -8.63
C GLY A 247 -5.69 -11.48 -9.44
N HIS A 248 -4.40 -11.19 -9.26
CA HIS A 248 -3.71 -10.05 -9.88
C HIS A 248 -3.77 -10.00 -11.41
N PHE A 249 -3.74 -11.15 -12.08
CA PHE A 249 -3.63 -11.26 -13.54
C PHE A 249 -4.93 -11.63 -14.25
N ILE A 250 -6.06 -11.66 -13.54
CA ILE A 250 -7.32 -12.20 -14.07
C ILE A 250 -7.76 -11.55 -15.39
N GLU A 251 -7.60 -10.22 -15.54
CA GLU A 251 -7.97 -9.54 -16.77
C GLU A 251 -7.06 -9.93 -17.94
N LEU A 252 -5.75 -10.13 -17.69
CA LEU A 252 -4.81 -10.60 -18.72
C LEU A 252 -5.10 -12.04 -19.10
N TYR A 253 -5.41 -12.90 -18.15
CA TYR A 253 -5.74 -14.31 -18.41
C TYR A 253 -7.04 -14.43 -19.21
N LYS A 254 -8.07 -13.65 -18.88
CA LYS A 254 -9.31 -13.60 -19.67
C LYS A 254 -9.06 -13.17 -21.11
N LYS A 255 -8.22 -12.16 -21.32
CA LYS A 255 -7.84 -11.70 -22.68
C LYS A 255 -7.02 -12.73 -23.43
N ALA A 256 -6.19 -13.51 -22.74
CA ALA A 256 -5.37 -14.58 -23.32
C ALA A 256 -6.12 -15.92 -23.47
N GLY A 257 -7.38 -16.02 -23.04
CA GLY A 257 -8.15 -17.28 -23.07
C GLY A 257 -7.64 -18.33 -22.09
N ILE A 258 -6.96 -17.89 -21.02
CA ILE A 258 -6.46 -18.78 -19.95
C ILE A 258 -7.53 -18.86 -18.85
N SER A 259 -7.99 -20.07 -18.53
CA SER A 259 -8.86 -20.31 -17.37
C SER A 259 -8.04 -20.65 -16.12
N TYR A 260 -8.61 -20.38 -14.94
CA TYR A 260 -8.09 -20.77 -13.63
C TYR A 260 -8.80 -22.04 -13.14
N ASP A 261 -8.83 -23.09 -13.94
CA ASP A 261 -9.40 -24.38 -13.53
C ASP A 261 -8.40 -25.21 -12.72
#